data_701661854757474b66bf3bcd02173fd9
#
_entry.id   701661854757474b66bf3bcd02173fd9
#
_cell.length_a   1.000
_cell.length_b   1.000
_cell.length_c   1.000
_cell.angle_alpha   90.00
_cell.angle_beta   90.00
_cell.angle_gamma   90.00
#
_symmetry.space_group_name_H-M   'P 1'
#
loop_
_entity.id
_entity.type
_entity.pdbx_description
1 polymer ?
#
loop_
_entity_poly.entity_id
_entity_poly.type
_entity_poly.pdbx_seq_one_letter_code
_entity_poly.pdbx_strand_id
1 'polypeptide(L)'
;MQVIEGMDEQVSGDRPPAETPKPTQVMKDDLEERVAIWAMVPKGDNEFEAIFKLRGHQILEALRYQFTSMAPTSYIDIQVIILMCHVLNADEDERFEKLVYCVPPEILQRMFATHNHNWMDKKKKRPHEISSLLNHTEFLAYLDREKLNSHRFLFAPMLYSEHWWLYVLNKSSQQMFVLDSKNISSPSSERTELNKFASNILNQLLKWAGAPSILKKGSLSLLPTYINIPQQPNDFDCAVFVMKWIEMIDPTILAGCCTYNIEQWTEPMLLEFRKKIVAKMIFSKENSLGAEAIKEAHNMRLTRPAAAFRSPYVQVETPDLPKK
;
A
#
# COMPACT_ATOMS: atom_id res chain seq x y z
N MET A 1 -0.36 60.26 -41.12
CA MET A 1 -1.23 59.32 -41.85
C MET A 1 -0.31 58.24 -42.43
N GLN A 2 -0.06 57.17 -41.68
CA GLN A 2 0.63 55.99 -42.19
C GLN A 2 -0.03 54.82 -41.48
N VAL A 3 -0.63 53.96 -42.26
CA VAL A 3 -1.31 52.70 -41.88
C VAL A 3 -0.21 51.66 -41.72
N ILE A 4 -0.21 50.95 -40.57
CA ILE A 4 0.61 49.74 -40.39
C ILE A 4 -0.37 48.56 -40.30
N GLU A 5 -0.30 47.72 -41.33
CA GLU A 5 -1.03 46.44 -41.41
C GLU A 5 -0.46 45.45 -40.40
N GLY A 6 -1.38 44.80 -39.70
CA GLY A 6 -1.07 43.70 -38.79
C GLY A 6 -0.82 42.42 -39.55
N MET A 7 0.23 41.69 -39.19
CA MET A 7 0.44 40.29 -39.56
C MET A 7 0.00 39.39 -38.40
N ASP A 8 -1.10 38.67 -38.62
CA ASP A 8 -1.49 37.54 -37.81
C ASP A 8 -0.60 36.33 -38.13
N GLU A 9 0.32 35.99 -37.24
CA GLU A 9 1.02 34.72 -37.27
C GLU A 9 0.17 33.68 -36.50
N GLN A 10 -0.54 32.84 -37.23
CA GLN A 10 -1.11 31.59 -36.69
C GLN A 10 0.00 30.58 -36.43
N VAL A 11 0.38 30.40 -35.18
CA VAL A 11 1.22 29.29 -34.74
C VAL A 11 0.32 28.04 -34.63
N SER A 12 0.32 27.22 -35.67
CA SER A 12 -0.21 25.86 -35.64
C SER A 12 0.73 24.98 -34.83
N GLY A 13 0.42 24.78 -33.55
CA GLY A 13 1.12 23.83 -32.70
C GLY A 13 0.76 22.40 -33.09
N ASP A 14 1.57 21.79 -33.96
CA ASP A 14 1.53 20.34 -34.18
C ASP A 14 1.89 19.63 -32.87
N ARG A 15 0.88 19.03 -32.22
CA ARG A 15 1.13 18.04 -31.19
C ARG A 15 1.76 16.82 -31.88
N PRO A 16 2.89 16.30 -31.37
CA PRO A 16 3.41 15.05 -31.90
C PRO A 16 2.33 13.95 -31.72
N PRO A 17 2.15 13.08 -32.71
CA PRO A 17 1.21 11.99 -32.62
C PRO A 17 1.59 11.10 -31.43
N ALA A 18 0.57 10.71 -30.65
CA ALA A 18 0.76 9.79 -29.52
C ALA A 18 1.46 8.51 -30.06
N GLU A 19 2.59 8.15 -29.47
CA GLU A 19 3.31 6.93 -29.83
C GLU A 19 2.39 5.72 -29.65
N THR A 20 2.18 4.97 -30.73
CA THR A 20 1.46 3.70 -30.68
C THR A 20 2.27 2.71 -29.83
N PRO A 21 1.65 2.08 -28.82
CA PRO A 21 2.35 1.11 -27.94
C PRO A 21 3.01 0.00 -28.76
N LYS A 22 4.24 -0.36 -28.40
CA LYS A 22 4.95 -1.46 -29.04
C LYS A 22 4.16 -2.76 -28.82
N PRO A 23 4.05 -3.66 -29.82
CA PRO A 23 3.29 -4.91 -29.72
C PRO A 23 3.60 -5.75 -28.47
N THR A 24 4.85 -5.79 -28.03
CA THR A 24 5.31 -6.49 -26.82
C THR A 24 4.72 -5.89 -25.53
N GLN A 25 4.52 -4.58 -25.47
CA GLN A 25 3.93 -3.91 -24.31
C GLN A 25 2.43 -4.20 -24.21
N VAL A 26 1.71 -4.17 -25.32
CA VAL A 26 0.28 -4.49 -25.37
C VAL A 26 0.02 -5.92 -24.91
N MET A 27 0.87 -6.89 -25.29
CA MET A 27 0.75 -8.29 -24.83
C MET A 27 1.02 -8.43 -23.33
N LYS A 28 1.95 -7.64 -22.78
CA LYS A 28 2.26 -7.65 -21.36
C LYS A 28 1.11 -7.06 -20.53
N ASP A 29 0.56 -5.94 -20.97
CA ASP A 29 -0.55 -5.24 -20.29
C ASP A 29 -1.80 -6.15 -20.28
N ASP A 30 -2.10 -6.88 -21.37
CA ASP A 30 -3.19 -7.87 -21.43
C ASP A 30 -2.97 -9.02 -20.43
N LEU A 31 -1.75 -9.52 -20.29
CA LEU A 31 -1.45 -10.59 -19.35
C LEU A 31 -1.55 -10.11 -17.89
N GLU A 32 -1.07 -8.91 -17.58
CA GLU A 32 -1.20 -8.32 -16.24
C GLU A 32 -2.67 -8.15 -15.84
N GLU A 33 -3.50 -7.64 -16.73
CA GLU A 33 -4.95 -7.52 -16.50
C GLU A 33 -5.61 -8.88 -16.29
N ARG A 34 -5.27 -9.88 -17.11
CA ARG A 34 -5.79 -11.26 -16.97
C ARG A 34 -5.42 -11.88 -15.64
N VAL A 35 -4.18 -11.74 -15.22
CA VAL A 35 -3.69 -12.23 -13.93
C VAL A 35 -4.42 -11.53 -12.78
N ALA A 36 -4.60 -10.22 -12.84
CA ALA A 36 -5.34 -9.48 -11.83
C ALA A 36 -6.80 -9.95 -11.74
N ILE A 37 -7.48 -10.09 -12.86
CA ILE A 37 -8.87 -10.60 -12.90
C ILE A 37 -8.92 -12.03 -12.35
N TRP A 38 -8.00 -12.90 -12.76
CA TRP A 38 -7.93 -14.29 -12.28
C TRP A 38 -7.81 -14.38 -10.76
N ALA A 39 -6.99 -13.52 -10.14
CA ALA A 39 -6.79 -13.51 -8.70
C ALA A 39 -7.94 -12.87 -7.91
N MET A 40 -8.57 -11.84 -8.49
CA MET A 40 -9.62 -11.04 -7.82
C MET A 40 -11.02 -11.64 -7.93
N VAL A 41 -11.25 -12.60 -8.83
CA VAL A 41 -12.56 -13.22 -9.02
C VAL A 41 -12.69 -14.47 -8.17
N PRO A 42 -13.78 -14.62 -7.38
CA PRO A 42 -14.08 -15.86 -6.68
C PRO A 42 -14.17 -17.05 -7.66
N LYS A 43 -13.60 -18.18 -7.30
CA LYS A 43 -13.56 -19.38 -8.15
C LYS A 43 -14.22 -20.57 -7.43
N GLY A 44 -15.49 -20.44 -7.11
CA GLY A 44 -16.28 -21.53 -6.51
C GLY A 44 -15.60 -22.17 -5.29
N ASP A 45 -15.32 -23.46 -5.34
CA ASP A 45 -14.76 -24.23 -4.21
C ASP A 45 -13.28 -23.93 -3.89
N ASN A 46 -12.62 -23.06 -4.68
CA ASN A 46 -11.17 -22.78 -4.56
C ASN A 46 -10.84 -21.50 -3.81
N GLU A 47 -11.72 -20.99 -2.95
CA GLU A 47 -11.45 -19.78 -2.16
C GLU A 47 -10.24 -19.93 -1.22
N PHE A 48 -9.98 -21.14 -0.74
CA PHE A 48 -8.87 -21.45 0.16
C PHE A 48 -7.60 -21.93 -0.57
N GLU A 49 -7.56 -21.83 -1.88
CA GLU A 49 -6.35 -22.09 -2.65
C GLU A 49 -5.29 -21.02 -2.39
N ALA A 50 -4.07 -21.44 -2.06
CA ALA A 50 -2.94 -20.51 -1.96
C ALA A 50 -2.53 -20.07 -3.37
N ILE A 51 -2.53 -18.77 -3.64
CA ILE A 51 -2.12 -18.18 -4.92
C ILE A 51 -0.88 -17.29 -4.82
N PHE A 52 -0.48 -17.02 -3.59
CA PHE A 52 0.79 -16.36 -3.27
C PHE A 52 1.45 -17.09 -2.09
N LYS A 53 2.74 -17.37 -2.22
CA LYS A 53 3.55 -17.88 -1.12
C LYS A 53 4.92 -17.24 -1.16
N LEU A 54 5.28 -16.53 -0.09
CA LEU A 54 6.54 -15.82 -0.02
C LEU A 54 7.71 -16.81 -0.02
N ARG A 55 8.63 -16.61 -0.95
CA ARG A 55 9.80 -17.48 -1.13
C ARG A 55 10.70 -17.44 0.12
N GLY A 56 11.15 -18.62 0.55
CA GLY A 56 12.01 -18.75 1.72
C GLY A 56 11.28 -18.67 3.06
N HIS A 57 9.97 -18.46 3.07
CA HIS A 57 9.15 -18.41 4.29
C HIS A 57 8.10 -19.52 4.28
N GLN A 58 7.97 -20.24 5.39
CA GLN A 58 7.03 -21.38 5.47
C GLN A 58 5.58 -20.95 5.72
N ILE A 59 5.37 -19.75 6.29
CA ILE A 59 4.09 -19.34 6.89
C ILE A 59 3.43 -18.17 6.14
N LEU A 60 4.19 -17.36 5.38
CA LEU A 60 3.62 -16.22 4.66
C LEU A 60 3.06 -16.62 3.30
N GLU A 61 1.78 -16.87 3.30
CA GLU A 61 1.00 -17.13 2.09
C GLU A 61 -0.28 -16.30 2.08
N ALA A 62 -0.85 -16.11 0.91
CA ALA A 62 -2.20 -15.60 0.75
C ALA A 62 -3.04 -16.53 -0.10
N LEU A 63 -4.24 -16.74 0.41
CA LEU A 63 -5.25 -17.54 -0.23
C LEU A 63 -6.05 -16.68 -1.23
N ARG A 64 -6.72 -17.32 -2.15
CA ARG A 64 -7.54 -16.65 -3.17
C ARG A 64 -8.54 -15.68 -2.57
N TYR A 65 -9.27 -16.07 -1.50
CA TYR A 65 -10.27 -15.20 -0.86
C TYR A 65 -9.68 -13.87 -0.39
N GLN A 66 -8.41 -13.84 0.01
CA GLN A 66 -7.75 -12.60 0.42
C GLN A 66 -7.49 -11.68 -0.77
N PHE A 67 -7.13 -12.24 -1.94
CA PHE A 67 -7.01 -11.47 -3.17
C PHE A 67 -8.37 -11.03 -3.74
N THR A 68 -9.47 -11.74 -3.47
CA THR A 68 -10.81 -11.27 -3.85
C THR A 68 -11.20 -9.98 -3.12
N SER A 69 -10.59 -9.68 -1.98
CA SER A 69 -10.73 -8.39 -1.30
C SER A 69 -10.19 -7.21 -2.12
N MET A 70 -9.38 -7.46 -3.13
CA MET A 70 -8.91 -6.46 -4.10
C MET A 70 -9.96 -6.14 -5.18
N ALA A 71 -11.09 -6.84 -5.20
CA ALA A 71 -12.21 -6.50 -6.07
C ALA A 71 -12.77 -5.09 -5.73
N PRO A 72 -13.44 -4.41 -6.69
CA PRO A 72 -14.06 -3.12 -6.46
C PRO A 72 -15.02 -3.15 -5.27
N THR A 73 -15.13 -2.03 -4.56
CA THR A 73 -16.05 -1.84 -3.42
C THR A 73 -15.80 -2.73 -2.21
N SER A 74 -14.65 -3.43 -2.16
CA SER A 74 -14.29 -4.29 -1.04
C SER A 74 -13.20 -3.67 -0.17
N TYR A 75 -13.29 -3.89 1.14
CA TYR A 75 -12.19 -3.62 2.08
C TYR A 75 -11.08 -4.62 1.85
N ILE A 76 -9.86 -4.13 1.71
CA ILE A 76 -8.70 -4.98 1.42
C ILE A 76 -8.26 -5.72 2.68
N ASP A 77 -8.08 -7.04 2.53
CA ASP A 77 -7.58 -7.91 3.60
C ASP A 77 -6.15 -7.50 4.00
N ILE A 78 -5.89 -7.50 5.31
CA ILE A 78 -4.59 -7.12 5.87
C ILE A 78 -3.44 -7.96 5.30
N GLN A 79 -3.67 -9.23 4.99
CA GLN A 79 -2.65 -10.12 4.44
C GLN A 79 -2.10 -9.62 3.10
N VAL A 80 -2.93 -9.00 2.27
CA VAL A 80 -2.49 -8.40 1.00
C VAL A 80 -1.46 -7.30 1.26
N ILE A 81 -1.69 -6.44 2.27
CA ILE A 81 -0.78 -5.34 2.59
C ILE A 81 0.50 -5.85 3.24
N ILE A 82 0.40 -6.87 4.09
CA ILE A 82 1.57 -7.55 4.65
C ILE A 82 2.48 -8.06 3.53
N LEU A 83 1.94 -8.84 2.61
CA LEU A 83 2.70 -9.41 1.50
C LEU A 83 3.22 -8.33 0.55
N MET A 84 2.44 -7.27 0.30
CA MET A 84 2.89 -6.12 -0.50
C MET A 84 4.15 -5.47 0.13
N CYS A 85 4.19 -5.30 1.45
CA CYS A 85 5.38 -4.78 2.13
C CYS A 85 6.60 -5.69 1.89
N HIS A 86 6.44 -6.99 1.96
CA HIS A 86 7.55 -7.94 1.70
C HIS A 86 7.99 -7.90 0.24
N VAL A 87 7.05 -7.88 -0.71
CA VAL A 87 7.35 -7.78 -2.14
C VAL A 87 8.13 -6.50 -2.45
N LEU A 88 7.70 -5.36 -1.90
CA LEU A 88 8.39 -4.09 -2.12
C LEU A 88 9.77 -4.05 -1.44
N ASN A 89 9.91 -4.60 -0.25
CA ASN A 89 11.21 -4.68 0.43
C ASN A 89 12.22 -5.57 -0.30
N ALA A 90 11.75 -6.50 -1.12
CA ALA A 90 12.58 -7.35 -1.97
C ALA A 90 12.74 -6.82 -3.40
N ASP A 91 12.08 -5.70 -3.75
CA ASP A 91 12.21 -5.04 -5.03
C ASP A 91 13.63 -4.47 -5.21
N GLU A 92 14.19 -4.63 -6.41
CA GLU A 92 15.52 -4.12 -6.76
C GLU A 92 15.48 -2.65 -7.19
N ASP A 93 14.33 -1.99 -7.06
CA ASP A 93 14.22 -0.55 -7.24
C ASP A 93 15.08 0.18 -6.18
N GLU A 94 15.87 1.15 -6.63
CA GLU A 94 16.76 1.93 -5.76
C GLU A 94 16.05 2.51 -4.54
N ARG A 95 14.78 2.83 -4.68
CA ARG A 95 13.91 3.29 -3.59
C ARG A 95 13.85 2.30 -2.44
N PHE A 96 13.58 1.02 -2.72
CA PHE A 96 13.42 -0.03 -1.70
C PHE A 96 14.73 -0.73 -1.36
N GLU A 97 15.73 -0.61 -2.22
CA GLU A 97 17.05 -1.12 -1.94
C GLU A 97 17.83 -0.23 -0.95
N LYS A 98 17.67 1.11 -1.02
CA LYS A 98 18.54 2.05 -0.30
C LYS A 98 17.82 3.09 0.56
N LEU A 99 16.58 3.43 0.27
CA LEU A 99 15.95 4.63 0.84
C LEU A 99 14.78 4.34 1.78
N VAL A 100 13.86 3.49 1.36
CA VAL A 100 12.58 3.21 2.05
C VAL A 100 12.50 1.76 2.45
N TYR A 101 12.27 1.50 3.73
CA TYR A 101 11.90 0.19 4.24
C TYR A 101 10.45 0.19 4.69
N CYS A 102 9.66 -0.76 4.17
CA CYS A 102 8.27 -0.96 4.56
C CYS A 102 8.20 -1.85 5.79
N VAL A 103 7.78 -1.30 6.91
CA VAL A 103 7.53 -2.08 8.14
C VAL A 103 6.21 -2.81 7.97
N PRO A 104 6.20 -4.15 7.96
CA PRO A 104 4.96 -4.91 7.83
C PRO A 104 3.98 -4.57 8.95
N PRO A 105 2.69 -4.39 8.64
CA PRO A 105 1.70 -3.87 9.61
C PRO A 105 1.44 -4.80 10.80
N GLU A 106 1.69 -6.09 10.70
CA GLU A 106 1.44 -7.05 11.78
C GLU A 106 2.19 -6.73 13.07
N ILE A 107 3.35 -6.07 12.98
CA ILE A 107 4.12 -5.68 14.17
C ILE A 107 3.34 -4.66 15.01
N LEU A 108 2.86 -3.61 14.36
CA LEU A 108 2.05 -2.58 15.03
C LEU A 108 0.72 -3.16 15.51
N GLN A 109 0.03 -3.91 14.65
CA GLN A 109 -1.26 -4.52 14.95
C GLN A 109 -1.20 -5.44 16.17
N ARG A 110 -0.18 -6.30 16.24
CA ARG A 110 -0.03 -7.23 17.35
C ARG A 110 0.27 -6.51 18.66
N MET A 111 1.12 -5.48 18.64
CA MET A 111 1.39 -4.67 19.82
C MET A 111 0.13 -3.97 20.33
N PHE A 112 -0.67 -3.41 19.41
CA PHE A 112 -1.94 -2.78 19.79
C PHE A 112 -2.91 -3.80 20.40
N ALA A 113 -3.09 -4.95 19.79
CA ALA A 113 -3.96 -6.02 20.29
C ALA A 113 -3.50 -6.54 21.66
N THR A 114 -2.20 -6.82 21.81
CA THR A 114 -1.63 -7.36 23.05
C THR A 114 -1.82 -6.42 24.24
N HIS A 115 -1.79 -5.11 24.01
CA HIS A 115 -1.88 -4.11 25.07
C HIS A 115 -3.21 -3.37 25.09
N ASN A 116 -4.22 -3.91 24.40
CA ASN A 116 -5.58 -3.33 24.34
C ASN A 116 -5.54 -1.82 24.02
N HIS A 117 -4.74 -1.46 23.02
CA HIS A 117 -4.50 -0.10 22.53
C HIS A 117 -3.90 0.89 23.53
N ASN A 118 -3.53 0.44 24.73
CA ASN A 118 -2.85 1.28 25.71
C ASN A 118 -1.34 1.29 25.46
N TRP A 119 -0.77 2.45 25.18
CA TRP A 119 0.67 2.55 24.92
C TRP A 119 1.52 2.58 26.20
N MET A 120 0.91 2.97 27.35
CA MET A 120 1.59 3.07 28.63
C MET A 120 1.25 1.89 29.55
N ASP A 121 2.26 1.23 30.05
CA ASP A 121 2.13 0.36 31.21
C ASP A 121 1.89 1.21 32.46
N LYS A 122 0.64 1.24 32.94
CA LYS A 122 0.22 2.04 34.10
C LYS A 122 0.97 1.67 35.38
N LYS A 123 1.39 0.41 35.53
CA LYS A 123 2.13 -0.06 36.71
C LYS A 123 3.59 0.40 36.67
N LYS A 124 4.23 0.27 35.52
CA LYS A 124 5.63 0.64 35.32
C LYS A 124 5.83 2.12 34.97
N LYS A 125 4.74 2.86 34.71
CA LYS A 125 4.76 4.27 34.26
C LYS A 125 5.69 4.53 33.06
N ARG A 126 5.77 3.55 32.15
CA ARG A 126 6.60 3.61 30.93
C ARG A 126 5.86 2.96 29.75
N PRO A 127 6.25 3.27 28.50
CA PRO A 127 5.67 2.60 27.34
C PRO A 127 5.86 1.08 27.39
N HIS A 128 4.90 0.34 26.83
CA HIS A 128 5.07 -1.10 26.65
C HIS A 128 6.28 -1.43 25.77
N GLU A 129 6.98 -2.50 26.13
CA GLU A 129 8.15 -2.94 25.40
C GLU A 129 7.77 -3.99 24.35
N ILE A 130 8.43 -3.95 23.19
CA ILE A 130 8.28 -4.97 22.14
C ILE A 130 9.02 -6.27 22.48
N SER A 131 9.73 -6.34 23.59
CA SER A 131 10.52 -7.50 24.01
C SER A 131 9.70 -8.79 24.03
N SER A 132 8.39 -8.71 24.35
CA SER A 132 7.49 -9.85 24.27
C SER A 132 7.29 -10.39 22.86
N LEU A 133 7.30 -9.49 21.83
CA LEU A 133 7.23 -9.89 20.42
C LEU A 133 8.60 -10.37 19.91
N LEU A 134 9.67 -9.74 20.35
CA LEU A 134 11.03 -10.09 19.91
C LEU A 134 11.47 -11.47 20.38
N ASN A 135 10.80 -12.03 21.37
CA ASN A 135 11.01 -13.41 21.81
C ASN A 135 10.30 -14.45 20.91
N HIS A 136 9.37 -14.02 20.06
CA HIS A 136 8.74 -14.87 19.06
C HIS A 136 9.57 -14.84 17.77
N THR A 137 10.42 -15.83 17.58
CA THR A 137 11.28 -15.97 16.39
C THR A 137 10.52 -15.92 15.09
N GLU A 138 9.25 -16.30 15.10
CA GLU A 138 8.34 -16.24 13.96
C GLU A 138 8.20 -14.82 13.39
N PHE A 139 8.18 -13.76 14.22
CA PHE A 139 8.05 -12.38 13.75
C PHE A 139 9.35 -11.77 13.28
N LEU A 140 10.46 -12.16 13.91
CA LEU A 140 11.77 -11.63 13.57
C LEU A 140 12.22 -12.09 12.19
N ALA A 141 11.74 -13.27 11.75
CA ALA A 141 12.03 -13.80 10.43
C ALA A 141 11.50 -12.90 9.29
N TYR A 142 10.53 -12.01 9.59
CA TYR A 142 9.92 -11.11 8.61
C TYR A 142 10.49 -9.70 8.62
N LEU A 143 11.38 -9.38 9.57
CA LEU A 143 12.01 -8.07 9.68
C LEU A 143 13.44 -8.13 9.20
N ASP A 144 13.74 -7.35 8.19
CA ASP A 144 15.11 -7.12 7.75
C ASP A 144 15.80 -6.12 8.68
N ARG A 145 16.64 -6.66 9.57
CA ARG A 145 17.35 -5.88 10.57
C ARG A 145 18.37 -4.90 9.96
N GLU A 146 18.99 -5.30 8.86
CA GLU A 146 19.97 -4.47 8.16
C GLU A 146 19.25 -3.30 7.47
N LYS A 147 18.15 -3.55 6.77
CA LYS A 147 17.34 -2.49 6.15
C LYS A 147 16.71 -1.56 7.19
N LEU A 148 16.20 -2.07 8.31
CA LEU A 148 15.74 -1.24 9.42
C LEU A 148 16.84 -0.29 9.93
N ASN A 149 18.07 -0.76 10.00
CA ASN A 149 19.20 0.06 10.44
C ASN A 149 19.67 1.04 9.36
N SER A 150 19.83 0.62 8.12
CA SER A 150 20.45 1.40 7.04
C SER A 150 19.51 2.39 6.37
N HIS A 151 18.25 2.02 6.11
CA HIS A 151 17.31 2.84 5.34
C HIS A 151 16.94 4.12 6.09
N ARG A 152 16.88 5.24 5.36
CA ARG A 152 16.57 6.55 5.92
C ARG A 152 15.12 6.70 6.34
N PHE A 153 14.22 6.12 5.58
CA PHE A 153 12.78 6.24 5.80
C PHE A 153 12.16 4.89 6.13
N LEU A 154 11.28 4.88 7.14
CA LEU A 154 10.42 3.74 7.42
C LEU A 154 8.98 4.10 7.06
N PHE A 155 8.35 3.27 6.27
CA PHE A 155 6.94 3.36 5.91
C PHE A 155 6.20 2.27 6.68
N ALA A 156 5.26 2.67 7.53
CA ALA A 156 4.53 1.76 8.39
C ALA A 156 3.01 1.90 8.19
N PRO A 157 2.41 1.03 7.36
CA PRO A 157 0.96 0.95 7.22
C PRO A 157 0.29 0.63 8.55
N MET A 158 -0.82 1.29 8.82
CA MET A 158 -1.58 1.12 10.05
C MET A 158 -3.06 0.95 9.76
N LEU A 159 -3.65 -0.11 10.31
CA LEU A 159 -5.08 -0.36 10.32
C LEU A 159 -5.64 -0.14 11.72
N TYR A 160 -6.70 0.65 11.83
CA TYR A 160 -7.49 0.78 13.06
C TYR A 160 -8.92 1.18 12.73
N SER A 161 -9.90 0.53 13.34
CA SER A 161 -11.32 0.76 13.09
C SER A 161 -11.67 0.79 11.59
N GLU A 162 -11.26 -0.25 10.87
CA GLU A 162 -11.52 -0.44 9.43
C GLU A 162 -10.93 0.64 8.50
N HIS A 163 -10.04 1.50 9.03
CA HIS A 163 -9.40 2.53 8.25
C HIS A 163 -7.89 2.39 8.22
N TRP A 164 -7.31 2.52 7.01
CA TRP A 164 -5.88 2.48 6.76
C TRP A 164 -5.29 3.87 6.59
N TRP A 165 -4.10 4.07 7.16
CA TRP A 165 -3.24 5.22 6.90
C TRP A 165 -1.77 4.79 6.90
N LEU A 166 -0.88 5.68 6.48
CA LEU A 166 0.54 5.43 6.42
C LEU A 166 1.30 6.36 7.38
N TYR A 167 2.09 5.78 8.25
CA TYR A 167 3.15 6.51 8.95
C TYR A 167 4.41 6.52 8.10
N VAL A 168 5.02 7.69 7.96
CA VAL A 168 6.33 7.88 7.33
C VAL A 168 7.28 8.43 8.38
N LEU A 169 8.30 7.67 8.72
CA LEU A 169 9.32 8.06 9.68
C LEU A 169 10.60 8.44 8.95
N ASN A 170 11.06 9.67 9.12
CA ASN A 170 12.39 10.11 8.70
C ASN A 170 13.35 9.99 9.89
N LYS A 171 14.25 9.00 9.84
CA LYS A 171 15.22 8.75 10.92
C LYS A 171 16.23 9.90 11.09
N SER A 172 16.66 10.48 9.98
CA SER A 172 17.69 11.53 10.01
C SER A 172 17.21 12.83 10.65
N SER A 173 15.94 13.24 10.37
CA SER A 173 15.35 14.44 10.96
C SER A 173 14.57 14.17 12.25
N GLN A 174 14.43 12.91 12.64
CA GLN A 174 13.61 12.50 13.79
C GLN A 174 12.17 13.01 13.71
N GLN A 175 11.58 12.97 12.50
CA GLN A 175 10.22 13.41 12.23
C GLN A 175 9.37 12.24 11.78
N MET A 176 8.11 12.26 12.20
CA MET A 176 7.09 11.31 11.76
C MET A 176 5.97 12.06 11.06
N PHE A 177 5.49 11.53 9.95
CA PHE A 177 4.39 12.10 9.17
C PHE A 177 3.25 11.09 9.08
N VAL A 178 2.03 11.60 8.91
CA VAL A 178 0.84 10.81 8.63
C VAL A 178 0.31 11.20 7.27
N LEU A 179 0.12 10.19 6.43
CA LEU A 179 -0.62 10.27 5.17
C LEU A 179 -1.94 9.53 5.39
N ASP A 180 -3.05 10.24 5.34
CA ASP A 180 -4.38 9.71 5.66
C ASP A 180 -5.40 10.18 4.62
N SER A 181 -5.99 9.24 3.89
CA SER A 181 -6.94 9.51 2.81
C SER A 181 -8.29 10.07 3.29
N LYS A 182 -8.54 10.07 4.59
CA LYS A 182 -9.65 10.83 5.20
C LYS A 182 -9.22 12.21 5.71
N ASN A 183 -7.97 12.60 5.45
CA ASN A 183 -7.38 13.91 5.69
C ASN A 183 -7.70 14.49 7.08
N ILE A 184 -7.38 13.74 8.12
CA ILE A 184 -7.65 14.13 9.51
C ILE A 184 -6.60 15.15 9.94
N SER A 185 -6.93 16.44 9.88
CA SER A 185 -6.06 17.52 10.31
C SER A 185 -5.96 17.65 11.84
N SER A 186 -7.01 17.26 12.55
CA SER A 186 -7.10 17.33 14.01
C SER A 186 -7.44 15.94 14.56
N PRO A 187 -6.43 15.15 14.98
CA PRO A 187 -6.67 13.82 15.48
C PRO A 187 -7.43 13.85 16.81
N SER A 188 -8.31 12.86 17.01
CA SER A 188 -8.94 12.61 18.30
C SER A 188 -7.90 12.29 19.38
N SER A 189 -8.30 12.34 20.65
CA SER A 189 -7.44 11.91 21.76
C SER A 189 -6.98 10.47 21.60
N GLU A 190 -7.86 9.58 21.15
CA GLU A 190 -7.56 8.18 20.87
C GLU A 190 -6.52 8.03 19.74
N ARG A 191 -6.70 8.74 18.62
CA ARG A 191 -5.74 8.77 17.52
C ARG A 191 -4.38 9.32 17.97
N THR A 192 -4.38 10.30 18.86
CA THR A 192 -3.15 10.84 19.43
C THR A 192 -2.41 9.80 20.27
N GLU A 193 -3.11 9.01 21.08
CA GLU A 193 -2.51 7.91 21.84
C GLU A 193 -1.98 6.80 20.92
N LEU A 194 -2.70 6.46 19.84
CA LEU A 194 -2.21 5.54 18.81
C LEU A 194 -0.93 6.04 18.12
N ASN A 195 -0.85 7.32 17.80
CA ASN A 195 0.35 7.94 17.24
C ASN A 195 1.56 7.82 18.18
N LYS A 196 1.37 8.07 19.47
CA LYS A 196 2.41 7.89 20.48
C LYS A 196 2.87 6.44 20.57
N PHE A 197 1.91 5.51 20.53
CA PHE A 197 2.22 4.08 20.57
C PHE A 197 3.02 3.65 19.34
N ALA A 198 2.56 3.98 18.13
CA ALA A 198 3.24 3.67 16.89
C ALA A 198 4.69 4.21 16.88
N SER A 199 4.87 5.48 17.23
CA SER A 199 6.21 6.08 17.28
C SER A 199 7.14 5.39 18.27
N ASN A 200 6.61 4.94 19.41
CA ASN A 200 7.37 4.22 20.41
C ASN A 200 7.77 2.82 19.93
N ILE A 201 6.85 2.07 19.30
CA ILE A 201 7.15 0.76 18.72
C ILE A 201 8.23 0.88 17.64
N LEU A 202 8.07 1.82 16.71
CA LEU A 202 9.05 2.06 15.66
C LEU A 202 10.42 2.41 16.24
N ASN A 203 10.47 3.23 17.26
CA ASN A 203 11.72 3.54 17.96
C ASN A 203 12.37 2.30 18.61
N GLN A 204 11.56 1.42 19.19
CA GLN A 204 12.07 0.18 19.79
C GLN A 204 12.59 -0.80 18.72
N LEU A 205 11.89 -0.92 17.57
CA LEU A 205 12.36 -1.71 16.42
C LEU A 205 13.71 -1.20 15.92
N LEU A 206 13.87 0.12 15.79
CA LEU A 206 15.15 0.71 15.40
C LEU A 206 16.27 0.38 16.38
N LYS A 207 16.03 0.52 17.67
CA LYS A 207 17.00 0.13 18.71
C LYS A 207 17.37 -1.34 18.63
N TRP A 208 16.39 -2.21 18.44
CA TRP A 208 16.63 -3.64 18.26
C TRP A 208 17.48 -3.91 17.01
N ALA A 209 17.28 -3.15 15.93
CA ALA A 209 18.09 -3.23 14.73
C ALA A 209 19.49 -2.64 14.88
N GLY A 210 19.80 -1.98 16.00
CA GLY A 210 21.07 -1.31 16.24
C GLY A 210 21.14 0.14 15.73
N ALA A 211 20.00 0.69 15.28
CA ALA A 211 19.92 2.07 14.85
C ALA A 211 19.78 3.06 16.03
N PRO A 212 20.19 4.33 15.85
CA PRO A 212 20.00 5.35 16.86
C PRO A 212 18.53 5.58 17.20
N SER A 213 18.26 6.02 18.44
CA SER A 213 16.92 6.43 18.85
C SER A 213 16.45 7.65 18.06
N ILE A 214 15.20 7.60 17.59
CA ILE A 214 14.52 8.74 16.97
C ILE A 214 13.89 9.68 17.99
N LEU A 215 13.81 9.25 19.25
CA LEU A 215 13.25 10.07 20.32
C LEU A 215 14.33 10.97 20.93
N LYS A 216 14.01 12.23 21.13
CA LYS A 216 14.85 13.16 21.87
C LYS A 216 15.01 12.69 23.32
N LYS A 217 16.12 13.06 23.97
CA LYS A 217 16.36 12.73 25.38
C LYS A 217 15.22 13.21 26.25
N GLY A 218 14.65 12.30 27.02
CA GLY A 218 13.49 12.58 27.89
C GLY A 218 12.11 12.50 27.20
N SER A 219 12.05 12.37 25.89
CA SER A 219 10.79 12.12 25.19
C SER A 219 10.45 10.63 25.14
N LEU A 220 9.17 10.30 25.30
CA LEU A 220 8.68 8.92 25.21
C LEU A 220 8.02 8.61 23.87
N SER A 221 7.72 9.61 23.04
CA SER A 221 7.08 9.45 21.74
C SER A 221 7.35 10.64 20.82
N LEU A 222 7.09 10.46 19.52
CA LEU A 222 6.94 11.54 18.55
C LEU A 222 5.46 11.81 18.31
N LEU A 223 5.13 13.07 18.09
CA LEU A 223 3.84 13.46 17.52
C LEU A 223 4.04 13.66 16.02
N PRO A 224 3.23 13.01 15.18
CA PRO A 224 3.39 13.14 13.74
C PRO A 224 2.81 14.44 13.22
N THR A 225 3.37 14.91 12.10
CA THR A 225 2.78 15.95 11.27
C THR A 225 1.83 15.30 10.25
N TYR A 226 0.60 15.77 10.19
CA TYR A 226 -0.38 15.34 9.19
C TYR A 226 -0.12 16.11 7.89
N ILE A 227 0.07 15.36 6.82
CA ILE A 227 0.28 15.92 5.49
C ILE A 227 -1.07 16.04 4.80
N ASN A 228 -1.39 17.22 4.29
CA ASN A 228 -2.56 17.40 3.45
C ASN A 228 -2.34 16.69 2.11
N ILE A 229 -3.21 15.76 1.80
CA ILE A 229 -3.11 14.84 0.65
C ILE A 229 -4.52 14.60 0.10
N PRO A 230 -4.70 14.25 -1.18
CA PRO A 230 -6.00 13.95 -1.75
C PRO A 230 -6.78 12.90 -0.96
N GLN A 231 -8.08 13.12 -0.85
CA GLN A 231 -8.98 12.28 -0.07
C GLN A 231 -9.53 11.12 -0.92
N GLN A 232 -9.81 10.00 -0.26
CA GLN A 232 -10.52 8.90 -0.91
C GLN A 232 -11.97 9.30 -1.24
N PRO A 233 -12.50 8.87 -2.41
CA PRO A 233 -13.87 9.21 -2.81
C PRO A 233 -14.95 8.36 -2.13
N ASN A 234 -14.56 7.29 -1.42
CA ASN A 234 -15.46 6.31 -0.82
C ASN A 234 -14.87 5.76 0.50
N ASP A 235 -15.53 4.79 1.14
CA ASP A 235 -15.13 4.29 2.46
C ASP A 235 -14.15 3.10 2.43
N PHE A 236 -13.93 2.45 1.28
CA PHE A 236 -13.23 1.16 1.18
C PHE A 236 -11.87 1.20 0.46
N ASP A 237 -11.46 2.34 -0.13
CA ASP A 237 -10.19 2.43 -0.88
C ASP A 237 -8.98 2.90 -0.06
N CYS A 238 -9.12 3.13 1.26
CA CYS A 238 -8.03 3.63 2.10
C CYS A 238 -6.73 2.79 1.97
N ALA A 239 -6.86 1.48 1.88
CA ALA A 239 -5.73 0.57 1.70
C ALA A 239 -5.06 0.74 0.33
N VAL A 240 -5.82 1.01 -0.74
CA VAL A 240 -5.29 1.30 -2.08
C VAL A 240 -4.43 2.56 -2.03
N PHE A 241 -4.92 3.60 -1.36
CA PHE A 241 -4.17 4.83 -1.14
C PHE A 241 -2.84 4.55 -0.45
N VAL A 242 -2.87 3.80 0.66
CA VAL A 242 -1.65 3.44 1.40
C VAL A 242 -0.66 2.69 0.52
N MET A 243 -1.08 1.66 -0.20
CA MET A 243 -0.19 0.88 -1.07
C MET A 243 0.40 1.73 -2.20
N LYS A 244 -0.40 2.62 -2.80
CA LYS A 244 0.10 3.54 -3.83
C LYS A 244 1.04 4.59 -3.27
N TRP A 245 0.79 5.12 -2.10
CA TRP A 245 1.72 6.06 -1.45
C TRP A 245 3.07 5.41 -1.15
N ILE A 246 3.09 4.15 -0.72
CA ILE A 246 4.36 3.43 -0.52
C ILE A 246 5.17 3.37 -1.81
N GLU A 247 4.53 3.16 -2.94
CA GLU A 247 5.20 3.10 -4.23
C GLU A 247 5.67 4.48 -4.74
N MET A 248 4.91 5.55 -4.53
CA MET A 248 5.10 6.79 -5.30
C MET A 248 5.50 8.02 -4.50
N ILE A 249 5.20 8.10 -3.18
CA ILE A 249 5.50 9.29 -2.39
C ILE A 249 7.01 9.47 -2.25
N ASP A 250 7.53 10.64 -2.63
CA ASP A 250 8.89 11.02 -2.29
C ASP A 250 8.96 11.47 -0.83
N PRO A 251 9.54 10.67 0.08
CA PRO A 251 9.58 11.03 1.48
C PRO A 251 10.57 12.16 1.80
N THR A 252 11.44 12.51 0.87
CA THR A 252 12.48 13.53 1.12
C THR A 252 11.89 14.94 1.23
N ILE A 253 10.77 15.18 0.55
CA ILE A 253 10.13 16.50 0.54
C ILE A 253 9.12 16.69 1.68
N LEU A 254 8.71 15.62 2.38
CA LEU A 254 7.69 15.71 3.44
C LEU A 254 8.11 16.64 4.60
N ALA A 255 9.40 16.72 4.90
CA ALA A 255 9.91 17.55 6.00
C ALA A 255 9.73 19.06 5.74
N GLY A 256 9.58 19.47 4.51
CA GLY A 256 9.44 20.87 4.09
C GLY A 256 8.03 21.26 3.64
N CYS A 257 7.07 20.32 3.65
CA CYS A 257 5.72 20.60 3.14
C CYS A 257 4.63 20.18 4.12
N CYS A 258 3.56 20.98 4.14
CA CYS A 258 2.32 20.62 4.83
C CYS A 258 1.29 19.99 3.87
N THR A 259 1.50 20.11 2.57
CA THR A 259 0.64 19.60 1.51
C THR A 259 1.48 18.89 0.47
N TYR A 260 1.11 17.65 0.16
CA TYR A 260 1.72 16.89 -0.92
C TYR A 260 0.79 16.92 -2.13
N ASN A 261 1.19 17.65 -3.17
CA ASN A 261 0.38 17.85 -4.37
C ASN A 261 0.49 16.65 -5.29
N ILE A 262 -0.53 15.82 -5.29
CA ILE A 262 -0.77 14.79 -6.30
C ILE A 262 -2.19 14.94 -6.82
N GLU A 263 -2.43 14.42 -8.01
CA GLU A 263 -3.75 14.39 -8.62
C GLU A 263 -4.77 13.65 -7.73
N GLN A 264 -6.01 14.17 -7.72
CA GLN A 264 -7.12 13.48 -7.06
C GLN A 264 -7.44 12.19 -7.83
N TRP A 265 -7.40 11.05 -7.17
CA TRP A 265 -7.67 9.77 -7.81
C TRP A 265 -9.16 9.51 -7.92
N THR A 266 -9.57 9.14 -9.13
CA THR A 266 -10.95 8.74 -9.45
C THR A 266 -11.14 7.25 -9.21
N GLU A 267 -12.39 6.80 -9.08
CA GLU A 267 -12.70 5.38 -8.92
C GLU A 267 -12.14 4.49 -10.05
N PRO A 268 -12.18 4.88 -11.34
CA PRO A 268 -11.52 4.10 -12.38
C PRO A 268 -9.99 3.97 -12.17
N MET A 269 -9.33 5.04 -11.72
CA MET A 269 -7.90 4.97 -11.40
C MET A 269 -7.62 4.04 -10.24
N LEU A 270 -8.46 4.08 -9.20
CA LEU A 270 -8.31 3.20 -8.03
C LEU A 270 -8.51 1.73 -8.41
N LEU A 271 -9.44 1.42 -9.32
CA LEU A 271 -9.60 0.07 -9.86
C LEU A 271 -8.34 -0.39 -10.62
N GLU A 272 -7.79 0.49 -11.47
CA GLU A 272 -6.54 0.17 -12.16
C GLU A 272 -5.36 -0.01 -11.19
N PHE A 273 -5.30 0.76 -10.11
CA PHE A 273 -4.28 0.53 -9.07
C PHE A 273 -4.46 -0.82 -8.39
N ARG A 274 -5.68 -1.22 -8.05
CA ARG A 274 -5.96 -2.56 -7.48
C ARG A 274 -5.46 -3.67 -8.40
N LYS A 275 -5.77 -3.61 -9.71
CA LYS A 275 -5.29 -4.57 -10.71
C LYS A 275 -3.75 -4.61 -10.78
N LYS A 276 -3.11 -3.45 -10.89
CA LYS A 276 -1.64 -3.36 -10.98
C LYS A 276 -0.94 -3.87 -9.73
N ILE A 277 -1.48 -3.62 -8.54
CA ILE A 277 -0.94 -4.14 -7.28
C ILE A 277 -1.04 -5.67 -7.27
N VAL A 278 -2.18 -6.24 -7.64
CA VAL A 278 -2.37 -7.69 -7.72
C VAL A 278 -1.40 -8.31 -8.73
N ALA A 279 -1.32 -7.74 -9.93
CA ALA A 279 -0.39 -8.21 -10.95
C ALA A 279 1.07 -8.15 -10.43
N LYS A 280 1.49 -7.02 -9.85
CA LYS A 280 2.83 -6.88 -9.26
C LYS A 280 3.14 -7.98 -8.23
N MET A 281 2.18 -8.30 -7.37
CA MET A 281 2.35 -9.35 -6.37
C MET A 281 2.47 -10.74 -7.01
N ILE A 282 1.57 -11.09 -7.93
CA ILE A 282 1.58 -12.41 -8.57
C ILE A 282 2.83 -12.61 -9.44
N PHE A 283 3.27 -11.57 -10.17
CA PHE A 283 4.49 -11.60 -10.99
C PHE A 283 5.79 -11.47 -10.17
N SER A 284 5.70 -11.15 -8.89
CA SER A 284 6.89 -10.98 -8.06
C SER A 284 7.75 -12.26 -8.05
N LYS A 285 9.07 -12.09 -8.16
CA LYS A 285 10.04 -13.18 -7.98
C LYS A 285 9.95 -13.82 -6.58
N GLU A 286 9.41 -13.09 -5.63
CA GLU A 286 9.18 -13.54 -4.26
C GLU A 286 7.97 -14.48 -4.15
N ASN A 287 7.08 -14.51 -5.14
CA ASN A 287 5.97 -15.45 -5.17
C ASN A 287 6.42 -16.81 -5.72
N SER A 288 6.57 -17.81 -4.86
CA SER A 288 6.95 -19.18 -5.29
C SER A 288 5.86 -19.88 -6.10
N LEU A 289 4.60 -19.41 -6.03
CA LEU A 289 3.47 -19.94 -6.81
C LEU A 289 3.19 -19.12 -8.09
N GLY A 290 3.96 -18.05 -8.34
CA GLY A 290 3.70 -17.09 -9.41
C GLY A 290 3.63 -17.73 -10.80
N ALA A 291 4.54 -18.66 -11.13
CA ALA A 291 4.55 -19.30 -12.43
C ALA A 291 3.28 -20.13 -12.71
N GLU A 292 2.76 -20.83 -11.68
CA GLU A 292 1.52 -21.60 -11.78
C GLU A 292 0.31 -20.69 -11.89
N ALA A 293 0.23 -19.67 -11.05
CA ALA A 293 -0.82 -18.66 -11.09
C ALA A 293 -0.91 -17.97 -12.47
N ILE A 294 0.23 -17.57 -13.05
CA ILE A 294 0.29 -16.95 -14.38
C ILE A 294 -0.19 -17.94 -15.47
N LYS A 295 0.22 -19.21 -15.40
CA LYS A 295 -0.22 -20.23 -16.33
C LYS A 295 -1.73 -20.46 -16.28
N GLU A 296 -2.29 -20.54 -15.07
CA GLU A 296 -3.73 -20.67 -14.90
C GLU A 296 -4.50 -19.44 -15.40
N ALA A 297 -4.04 -18.25 -15.08
CA ALA A 297 -4.63 -17.01 -15.57
C ALA A 297 -4.61 -16.93 -17.10
N HIS A 298 -3.52 -17.35 -17.72
CA HIS A 298 -3.40 -17.40 -19.19
C HIS A 298 -4.42 -18.36 -19.81
N ASN A 299 -4.67 -19.50 -19.17
CA ASN A 299 -5.62 -20.50 -19.66
C ASN A 299 -7.08 -20.15 -19.36
N MET A 300 -7.35 -19.14 -18.51
CA MET A 300 -8.69 -18.68 -18.20
C MET A 300 -9.36 -18.09 -19.44
N ARG A 301 -10.51 -18.65 -19.82
CA ARG A 301 -11.35 -18.06 -20.87
C ARG A 301 -12.09 -16.84 -20.29
N LEU A 302 -11.64 -15.64 -20.62
CA LEU A 302 -12.36 -14.43 -20.32
C LEU A 302 -13.62 -14.36 -21.22
N THR A 303 -14.76 -14.76 -20.69
CA THR A 303 -16.05 -14.49 -21.34
C THR A 303 -16.35 -13.01 -21.20
N ARG A 304 -15.94 -12.20 -22.19
CA ARG A 304 -16.06 -10.75 -22.26
C ARG A 304 -15.32 -9.99 -21.15
N PRO A 305 -14.05 -9.57 -21.38
CA PRO A 305 -13.20 -8.94 -20.37
C PRO A 305 -13.72 -7.62 -19.83
N ALA A 306 -14.54 -6.90 -20.57
CA ALA A 306 -14.89 -5.51 -20.27
C ALA A 306 -16.16 -5.31 -19.44
N ALA A 307 -17.01 -6.32 -19.28
CA ALA A 307 -18.32 -6.13 -18.65
C ALA A 307 -18.30 -6.38 -17.13
N ALA A 308 -17.47 -7.31 -16.65
CA ALA A 308 -17.48 -7.71 -15.24
C ALA A 308 -16.86 -6.66 -14.28
N PHE A 309 -16.02 -5.75 -14.80
CA PHE A 309 -15.34 -4.72 -13.99
C PHE A 309 -15.57 -3.30 -14.49
N ARG A 310 -16.57 -3.10 -15.33
CA ARG A 310 -17.04 -1.75 -15.63
C ARG A 310 -17.87 -1.27 -14.45
N SER A 311 -17.39 -0.25 -13.79
CA SER A 311 -17.99 0.50 -12.68
C SER A 311 -19.04 -0.26 -11.83
N PRO A 312 -18.90 -0.33 -10.50
CA PRO A 312 -19.91 -0.92 -9.62
C PRO A 312 -21.28 -0.24 -9.71
N TYR A 313 -21.37 0.90 -10.41
CA TYR A 313 -22.60 1.66 -10.65
C TYR A 313 -23.30 1.31 -11.96
N VAL A 314 -22.73 0.44 -12.81
CA VAL A 314 -23.45 -0.11 -13.96
C VAL A 314 -24.23 -1.33 -13.48
N GLN A 315 -25.51 -1.15 -13.20
CA GLN A 315 -26.41 -2.28 -12.98
C GLN A 315 -26.35 -3.17 -14.23
N VAL A 316 -25.84 -4.37 -14.08
CA VAL A 316 -25.90 -5.40 -15.10
C VAL A 316 -27.36 -5.87 -15.09
N GLU A 317 -28.13 -5.47 -16.08
CA GLU A 317 -29.44 -6.10 -16.34
C GLU A 317 -29.18 -7.59 -16.54
N THR A 318 -29.63 -8.40 -15.59
CA THR A 318 -29.62 -9.85 -15.74
C THR A 318 -30.56 -10.18 -16.92
N PRO A 319 -30.09 -10.92 -17.94
CA PRO A 319 -30.98 -11.39 -18.99
C PRO A 319 -32.05 -12.26 -18.34
N ASP A 320 -33.33 -11.97 -18.66
CA ASP A 320 -34.46 -12.78 -18.24
C ASP A 320 -34.21 -14.25 -18.59
N LEU A 321 -34.07 -15.08 -17.55
CA LEU A 321 -34.04 -16.52 -17.70
C LEU A 321 -35.45 -16.96 -18.18
N PRO A 322 -35.56 -17.76 -19.24
CA PRO A 322 -36.84 -18.25 -19.69
C PRO A 322 -37.50 -19.04 -18.56
N LYS A 323 -38.68 -18.57 -18.14
CA LYS A 323 -39.53 -19.29 -17.19
C LYS A 323 -39.90 -20.65 -17.81
N LYS A 324 -39.54 -21.72 -17.13
CA LYS A 324 -40.04 -23.08 -17.39
C LYS A 324 -41.43 -23.24 -16.83
#